data_665ec8eaec47323e1044d4b164fe5553
#
_entry.id   665ec8eaec47323e1044d4b164fe5553
#
_cell.length_a   1.000
_cell.length_b   1.000
_cell.length_c   1.000
_cell.angle_alpha   90.00
_cell.angle_beta   90.00
_cell.angle_gamma   90.00
#
_symmetry.space_group_name_H-M   'P 1'
#
loop_
_entity.id
_entity.type
_entity.pdbx_description
1 polymer ?
#
loop_
_entity_poly.entity_id
_entity_poly.type
_entity_poly.pdbx_seq_one_letter_code
_entity_poly.pdbx_strand_id
1 'polypeptide(L)'
;MKRILSVAVIMLLTVLNISAQNNTKGYYGDVLIDGGIGLSSKWYIPATIYLDLTKHTLLSVKDDKDYSSLDTLYQNSVFIGNEYDENGYLLYPDGAPRFRVLYVNGGSSFSHGRSVGEEGRRNIMQFILNGGSYVGTCAGSALSSKGVIWDNGFRIQEEYFAIWPGVIRRSEASRIYTGMNIPKKSPLLRYYDFGGDLHLDSLYHNLGNHAYRDLDWPAGTEILATYETDTLNLERKIGGEPSIWAYRPTANSGREVMCGSHPESIPYGERLHLMSAMLRYAMDGNGYPSVKAELINNEERVMDRSTHDNQPELTKIGDRQYHHFLVRVPKKTKSLSITLTTVPDQPKDSTLKEPDLFLFARRGKFAYKGESDFQNLKDGIGKVIEISKPKAGNWYISVFCNTTVDTEETTYGTRYTGRLDVLNGVPYIIKVEY
;
A
#
# COMPACT_ATOMS: atom_id res chain seq x y z
N MET A 1 -15.27 -2.33 -47.23
CA MET A 1 -14.03 -2.10 -46.45
C MET A 1 -14.17 -1.20 -45.21
N LYS A 2 -15.33 -0.57 -44.91
CA LYS A 2 -15.51 0.30 -43.72
C LYS A 2 -16.08 -0.39 -42.46
N ARG A 3 -16.48 -1.65 -42.54
CA ARG A 3 -17.03 -2.39 -41.36
C ARG A 3 -16.03 -3.27 -40.57
N ILE A 4 -14.84 -3.50 -41.14
CA ILE A 4 -13.81 -4.33 -40.47
C ILE A 4 -12.94 -3.50 -39.53
N LEU A 5 -12.81 -2.18 -39.76
CA LEU A 5 -12.03 -1.30 -38.89
C LEU A 5 -12.69 -1.03 -37.52
N SER A 6 -14.04 -1.04 -37.45
CA SER A 6 -14.77 -0.76 -36.20
C SER A 6 -14.70 -1.90 -35.18
N VAL A 7 -14.53 -3.16 -35.62
CA VAL A 7 -14.44 -4.31 -34.72
C VAL A 7 -13.03 -4.44 -34.10
N ALA A 8 -11.99 -4.06 -34.86
CA ALA A 8 -10.61 -4.10 -34.36
C ALA A 8 -10.33 -3.02 -33.29
N VAL A 9 -10.95 -1.85 -33.39
CA VAL A 9 -10.80 -0.77 -32.39
C VAL A 9 -11.53 -1.10 -31.08
N ILE A 10 -12.68 -1.78 -31.15
CA ILE A 10 -13.44 -2.21 -29.95
C ILE A 10 -12.71 -3.36 -29.23
N MET A 11 -12.05 -4.27 -29.96
CA MET A 11 -11.23 -5.32 -29.33
C MET A 11 -9.94 -4.81 -28.70
N LEU A 12 -9.34 -3.74 -29.22
CA LEU A 12 -8.14 -3.14 -28.66
C LEU A 12 -8.43 -2.35 -27.37
N LEU A 13 -9.61 -1.76 -27.23
CA LEU A 13 -10.05 -1.04 -26.04
C LEU A 13 -10.47 -1.97 -24.88
N THR A 14 -10.88 -3.21 -25.19
CA THR A 14 -11.23 -4.19 -24.14
C THR A 14 -10.02 -4.93 -23.57
N VAL A 15 -8.90 -4.99 -24.26
CA VAL A 15 -7.67 -5.67 -23.78
C VAL A 15 -6.87 -4.78 -22.79
N LEU A 16 -7.01 -3.45 -22.84
CA LEU A 16 -6.32 -2.52 -21.95
C LEU A 16 -6.97 -2.39 -20.55
N ASN A 17 -8.21 -2.86 -20.39
CA ASN A 17 -8.91 -2.78 -19.09
C ASN A 17 -8.80 -4.04 -18.21
N ILE A 18 -8.14 -5.10 -18.66
CA ILE A 18 -8.09 -6.38 -17.92
C ILE A 18 -6.96 -6.46 -16.88
N SER A 19 -5.96 -5.56 -16.93
CA SER A 19 -4.80 -5.67 -16.02
C SER A 19 -4.94 -4.96 -14.68
N ALA A 20 -5.92 -4.06 -14.50
CA ALA A 20 -6.06 -3.29 -13.26
C ALA A 20 -6.95 -3.96 -12.20
N GLN A 21 -7.82 -4.88 -12.57
CA GLN A 21 -8.84 -5.46 -11.67
C GLN A 21 -8.37 -6.60 -10.75
N ASN A 22 -7.14 -7.09 -10.86
CA ASN A 22 -6.76 -8.37 -10.22
C ASN A 22 -5.63 -8.32 -9.19
N ASN A 23 -5.24 -7.16 -8.67
CA ASN A 23 -4.05 -7.07 -7.81
C ASN A 23 -4.30 -6.72 -6.33
N THR A 24 -5.54 -6.81 -5.83
CA THR A 24 -5.84 -6.72 -4.39
C THR A 24 -5.55 -8.02 -3.63
N LYS A 25 -5.04 -9.03 -4.32
CA LYS A 25 -4.76 -10.35 -3.73
C LYS A 25 -3.70 -10.26 -2.65
N GLY A 26 -4.11 -10.45 -1.43
CA GLY A 26 -3.25 -10.37 -0.25
C GLY A 26 -3.26 -9.02 0.46
N TYR A 27 -4.03 -8.04 -0.02
CA TYR A 27 -4.22 -6.74 0.63
C TYR A 27 -5.66 -6.56 1.11
N TYR A 28 -5.83 -5.80 2.18
CA TYR A 28 -7.14 -5.40 2.69
C TYR A 28 -7.84 -4.43 1.73
N GLY A 29 -7.09 -3.49 1.19
CA GLY A 29 -7.53 -2.52 0.22
C GLY A 29 -6.40 -1.99 -0.65
N ASP A 30 -6.73 -1.14 -1.63
CA ASP A 30 -5.73 -0.58 -2.53
C ASP A 30 -5.01 0.61 -1.91
N VAL A 31 -5.74 1.61 -1.43
CA VAL A 31 -5.17 2.88 -0.98
C VAL A 31 -5.64 3.23 0.42
N LEU A 32 -4.68 3.46 1.31
CA LEU A 32 -4.90 4.14 2.57
C LEU A 32 -4.55 5.61 2.37
N ILE A 33 -5.54 6.50 2.49
CA ILE A 33 -5.34 7.96 2.39
C ILE A 33 -5.07 8.50 3.78
N ASP A 34 -3.86 9.00 3.99
CA ASP A 34 -3.50 9.68 5.22
C ASP A 34 -3.98 11.13 5.19
N GLY A 35 -5.01 11.40 5.94
CA GLY A 35 -5.57 12.74 6.16
C GLY A 35 -5.24 13.30 7.54
N GLY A 36 -4.19 12.81 8.20
CA GLY A 36 -3.83 13.14 9.58
C GLY A 36 -3.48 14.60 9.85
N ILE A 37 -3.11 14.88 11.09
CA ILE A 37 -2.84 16.24 11.58
C ILE A 37 -1.80 16.94 10.70
N GLY A 38 -2.10 18.17 10.29
CA GLY A 38 -1.24 18.98 9.44
C GLY A 38 -1.40 18.73 7.93
N LEU A 39 -2.07 17.67 7.50
CA LEU A 39 -2.33 17.39 6.09
C LEU A 39 -3.65 18.03 5.61
N SER A 40 -3.75 18.27 4.31
CA SER A 40 -4.95 18.84 3.69
C SER A 40 -5.92 17.75 3.27
N SER A 41 -6.88 17.42 4.12
CA SER A 41 -7.92 16.43 3.84
C SER A 41 -8.90 16.81 2.71
N LYS A 42 -8.91 18.08 2.29
CA LYS A 42 -9.80 18.56 1.22
C LYS A 42 -9.49 17.95 -0.14
N TRP A 43 -8.26 17.50 -0.34
CA TRP A 43 -7.83 17.01 -1.63
C TRP A 43 -7.95 15.50 -1.69
N TYR A 44 -9.19 15.05 -1.88
CA TYR A 44 -9.42 13.66 -2.25
C TYR A 44 -8.64 13.34 -3.51
N ILE A 45 -8.20 12.10 -3.64
CA ILE A 45 -7.54 11.68 -4.87
C ILE A 45 -8.62 11.25 -5.87
N PRO A 46 -9.06 12.12 -6.80
CA PRO A 46 -10.02 11.73 -7.83
C PRO A 46 -9.54 10.57 -8.68
N ALA A 47 -8.22 10.43 -8.79
CA ALA A 47 -7.59 9.32 -9.49
C ALA A 47 -7.93 7.94 -8.90
N THR A 48 -8.25 7.84 -7.61
CA THR A 48 -8.69 6.56 -7.02
C THR A 48 -10.04 6.14 -7.57
N ILE A 49 -10.94 7.10 -7.78
CA ILE A 49 -12.25 6.86 -8.39
C ILE A 49 -12.07 6.51 -9.88
N TYR A 50 -11.23 7.28 -10.58
CA TYR A 50 -10.94 7.04 -12.00
C TYR A 50 -10.34 5.65 -12.25
N LEU A 51 -9.56 5.13 -11.32
CA LEU A 51 -8.94 3.80 -11.39
C LEU A 51 -9.80 2.69 -10.77
N ASP A 52 -10.97 3.00 -10.24
CA ASP A 52 -11.83 2.06 -9.50
C ASP A 52 -11.08 1.36 -8.34
N LEU A 53 -10.28 2.14 -7.60
CA LEU A 53 -9.51 1.65 -6.46
C LEU A 53 -10.34 1.71 -5.19
N THR A 54 -10.24 0.66 -4.38
CA THR A 54 -10.75 0.68 -3.00
C THR A 54 -9.89 1.64 -2.18
N LYS A 55 -10.54 2.47 -1.37
CA LYS A 55 -9.86 3.47 -0.55
C LYS A 55 -10.39 3.47 0.87
N HIS A 56 -9.48 3.69 1.81
CA HIS A 56 -9.78 4.03 3.19
C HIS A 56 -9.14 5.38 3.49
N THR A 57 -9.87 6.26 4.16
CA THR A 57 -9.37 7.59 4.52
C THR A 57 -9.20 7.63 6.02
N LEU A 58 -7.99 7.95 6.46
CA LEU A 58 -7.71 8.24 7.86
C LEU A 58 -7.91 9.73 8.08
N LEU A 59 -8.65 10.10 9.10
CA LEU A 59 -8.82 11.45 9.60
C LEU A 59 -8.93 12.54 8.52
N SER A 60 -10.11 13.03 8.26
CA SER A 60 -10.22 14.34 7.64
C SER A 60 -10.15 15.40 8.73
N VAL A 61 -9.02 16.07 8.86
CA VAL A 61 -8.96 17.30 9.63
C VAL A 61 -9.73 18.35 8.85
N LYS A 62 -10.89 18.76 9.33
CA LYS A 62 -11.55 19.96 8.85
C LYS A 62 -10.60 21.15 9.07
N ASP A 63 -10.75 22.20 8.24
CA ASP A 63 -10.01 23.45 8.31
C ASP A 63 -10.03 24.20 9.66
N ASP A 64 -10.67 23.69 10.65
CA ASP A 64 -10.71 24.29 11.96
C ASP A 64 -9.36 24.10 12.63
N LYS A 65 -8.70 25.23 12.87
CA LYS A 65 -7.39 25.38 13.49
C LYS A 65 -7.29 24.82 14.91
N ASP A 66 -8.33 24.20 15.41
CA ASP A 66 -8.38 23.60 16.73
C ASP A 66 -7.93 22.14 16.69
N TYR A 67 -6.61 21.96 16.64
CA TYR A 67 -5.98 20.65 16.77
C TYR A 67 -6.11 20.05 18.18
N SER A 68 -6.63 20.80 19.14
CA SER A 68 -6.75 20.37 20.54
C SER A 68 -7.88 19.37 20.77
N SER A 69 -8.87 19.35 19.86
CA SER A 69 -10.02 18.42 19.92
C SER A 69 -9.82 17.13 19.13
N LEU A 70 -8.71 17.02 18.38
CA LEU A 70 -8.39 15.77 17.70
C LEU A 70 -7.85 14.78 18.71
N ASP A 71 -8.55 13.69 18.82
CA ASP A 71 -8.10 12.56 19.62
C ASP A 71 -6.76 12.06 19.06
N THR A 72 -5.67 12.49 19.68
CA THR A 72 -4.30 12.04 19.37
C THR A 72 -4.21 10.52 19.51
N LEU A 73 -5.05 9.90 20.37
CA LEU A 73 -5.18 8.46 20.50
C LEU A 73 -5.68 7.83 19.20
N TYR A 74 -6.64 8.45 18.50
CA TYR A 74 -7.15 7.88 17.25
C TYR A 74 -6.10 7.90 16.13
N GLN A 75 -5.32 8.97 15.99
CA GLN A 75 -4.25 9.02 15.01
C GLN A 75 -3.10 8.06 15.34
N ASN A 76 -2.74 7.97 16.61
CA ASN A 76 -1.76 7.00 17.06
C ASN A 76 -2.24 5.57 16.80
N SER A 77 -3.52 5.27 17.03
CA SER A 77 -4.08 3.93 16.79
C SER A 77 -4.01 3.50 15.33
N VAL A 78 -3.96 4.42 14.38
CA VAL A 78 -3.85 4.12 12.96
C VAL A 78 -2.47 3.61 12.56
N PHE A 79 -1.41 4.20 13.11
CA PHE A 79 -0.03 3.86 12.76
C PHE A 79 0.67 3.02 13.82
N ILE A 80 0.25 3.11 15.07
CA ILE A 80 0.90 2.46 16.21
C ILE A 80 0.13 1.24 16.67
N GLY A 81 -1.19 1.32 16.62
CA GLY A 81 -2.10 0.29 17.11
C GLY A 81 -2.84 0.69 18.37
N ASN A 82 -3.77 -0.17 18.77
CA ASN A 82 -4.58 -0.07 19.97
C ASN A 82 -4.97 -1.49 20.47
N GLU A 83 -5.83 -1.57 21.48
CA GLU A 83 -6.29 -2.84 22.04
C GLU A 83 -6.99 -3.77 21.02
N TYR A 84 -7.59 -3.23 19.97
CA TYR A 84 -8.30 -3.98 18.92
C TYR A 84 -7.43 -4.28 17.70
N ASP A 85 -6.40 -3.49 17.46
CA ASP A 85 -5.48 -3.63 16.33
C ASP A 85 -4.05 -3.30 16.80
N GLU A 86 -3.35 -4.29 17.28
CA GLU A 86 -2.02 -4.15 17.90
C GLU A 86 -0.97 -3.55 16.96
N ASN A 87 -1.17 -3.63 15.65
CA ASN A 87 -0.23 -3.14 14.63
C ASN A 87 -0.73 -1.91 13.88
N GLY A 88 -1.89 -1.41 14.24
CA GLY A 88 -2.57 -0.32 13.55
C GLY A 88 -3.11 -0.72 12.18
N TYR A 89 -3.74 0.23 11.48
CA TYR A 89 -4.43 -0.04 10.22
C TYR A 89 -3.49 -0.31 9.05
N LEU A 90 -2.22 0.04 9.16
CA LEU A 90 -1.26 -0.05 8.07
C LEU A 90 -0.73 -1.47 7.86
N LEU A 91 -0.57 -2.23 8.95
CA LEU A 91 0.07 -3.54 8.94
C LEU A 91 -0.86 -4.64 9.45
N TYR A 92 -0.73 -5.81 8.88
CA TYR A 92 -1.29 -7.04 9.44
C TYR A 92 -0.53 -7.48 10.71
N PRO A 93 -1.08 -8.39 11.51
CA PRO A 93 -0.41 -8.87 12.72
C PRO A 93 1.02 -9.39 12.51
N ASP A 94 1.33 -9.88 11.34
CA ASP A 94 2.67 -10.38 10.96
C ASP A 94 3.58 -9.30 10.34
N GLY A 95 3.15 -8.05 10.34
CA GLY A 95 3.88 -6.93 9.74
C GLY A 95 3.76 -6.82 8.21
N ALA A 96 2.99 -7.69 7.56
CA ALA A 96 2.72 -7.55 6.13
C ALA A 96 1.85 -6.30 5.84
N PRO A 97 2.02 -5.64 4.69
CA PRO A 97 1.22 -4.48 4.32
C PRO A 97 -0.27 -4.82 4.21
N ARG A 98 -1.12 -4.06 4.87
CA ARG A 98 -2.58 -4.21 4.76
C ARG A 98 -3.12 -3.53 3.49
N PHE A 99 -2.47 -2.49 3.00
CA PHE A 99 -2.82 -1.75 1.79
C PHE A 99 -1.72 -1.84 0.74
N ARG A 100 -2.08 -1.64 -0.52
CA ARG A 100 -1.09 -1.57 -1.61
C ARG A 100 -0.30 -0.27 -1.58
N VAL A 101 -0.97 0.85 -1.25
CA VAL A 101 -0.39 2.19 -1.25
C VAL A 101 -0.81 2.95 0.00
N LEU A 102 0.15 3.57 0.67
CA LEU A 102 -0.08 4.69 1.58
C LEU A 102 0.07 5.99 0.79
N TYR A 103 -1.00 6.79 0.72
CA TYR A 103 -0.95 8.12 0.11
C TYR A 103 -0.95 9.21 1.17
N VAL A 104 0.04 10.09 1.09
CA VAL A 104 0.21 11.25 1.99
C VAL A 104 0.19 12.52 1.15
N ASN A 105 -0.80 13.39 1.39
CA ASN A 105 -1.01 14.59 0.59
C ASN A 105 -0.23 15.82 1.10
N GLY A 106 -0.56 16.99 0.59
CA GLY A 106 0.04 18.26 0.96
C GLY A 106 -0.37 18.76 2.33
N GLY A 107 0.38 19.74 2.86
CA GLY A 107 0.14 20.38 4.15
C GLY A 107 1.43 20.75 4.88
N SER A 108 1.45 20.55 6.20
CA SER A 108 2.63 20.73 7.06
C SER A 108 3.32 19.40 7.33
N SER A 109 4.41 19.12 6.62
CA SER A 109 5.21 17.91 6.84
C SER A 109 5.72 17.78 8.28
N PHE A 110 6.10 18.91 8.88
CA PHE A 110 6.60 18.93 10.24
C PHE A 110 5.51 18.57 11.29
N SER A 111 4.33 19.19 11.17
CA SER A 111 3.23 18.91 12.11
C SER A 111 2.75 17.47 11.97
N HIS A 112 2.68 16.97 10.73
CA HIS A 112 2.25 15.59 10.47
C HIS A 112 3.27 14.58 11.00
N GLY A 113 4.55 14.75 10.65
CA GLY A 113 5.60 13.83 11.11
C GLY A 113 5.71 13.74 12.64
N ARG A 114 5.52 14.88 13.34
CA ARG A 114 5.42 14.89 14.80
C ARG A 114 4.23 14.11 15.33
N SER A 115 3.07 14.29 14.71
CA SER A 115 1.84 13.63 15.16
C SER A 115 1.86 12.10 14.97
N VAL A 116 2.56 11.63 13.95
CA VAL A 116 2.77 10.19 13.71
C VAL A 116 3.68 9.57 14.78
N GLY A 117 4.62 10.34 15.33
CA GLY A 117 5.56 9.89 16.34
C GLY A 117 6.64 8.93 15.79
N GLU A 118 7.57 8.53 16.64
CA GLU A 118 8.69 7.66 16.25
C GLU A 118 8.21 6.25 15.87
N GLU A 119 7.31 5.71 16.66
CA GLU A 119 6.78 4.36 16.44
C GLU A 119 5.97 4.28 15.15
N GLY A 120 5.09 5.25 14.88
CA GLY A 120 4.34 5.31 13.64
C GLY A 120 5.25 5.45 12.42
N ARG A 121 6.32 6.25 12.50
CA ARG A 121 7.32 6.33 11.42
C ARG A 121 8.03 5.01 11.19
N ARG A 122 8.34 4.27 12.26
CA ARG A 122 8.91 2.92 12.15
C ARG A 122 7.96 1.95 11.45
N ASN A 123 6.67 1.99 11.77
CA ASN A 123 5.66 1.16 11.12
C ASN A 123 5.44 1.53 9.66
N ILE A 124 5.49 2.82 9.30
CA ILE A 124 5.48 3.27 7.91
C ILE A 124 6.71 2.74 7.15
N MET A 125 7.89 2.82 7.75
CA MET A 125 9.10 2.23 7.16
C MET A 125 8.95 0.71 6.97
N GLN A 126 8.43 0.00 7.96
CA GLN A 126 8.18 -1.43 7.89
C GLN A 126 7.17 -1.78 6.79
N PHE A 127 6.10 -0.98 6.65
CA PHE A 127 5.13 -1.12 5.57
C PHE A 127 5.80 -1.11 4.19
N ILE A 128 6.71 -0.15 3.94
CA ILE A 128 7.44 -0.06 2.68
C ILE A 128 8.41 -1.24 2.52
N LEU A 129 9.19 -1.55 3.53
CA LEU A 129 10.18 -2.64 3.48
C LEU A 129 9.53 -3.99 3.24
N ASN A 130 8.32 -4.20 3.73
CA ASN A 130 7.54 -5.42 3.56
C ASN A 130 6.68 -5.44 2.29
N GLY A 131 6.82 -4.44 1.40
CA GLY A 131 6.25 -4.48 0.06
C GLY A 131 5.08 -3.53 -0.20
N GLY A 132 4.61 -2.77 0.78
CA GLY A 132 3.64 -1.69 0.57
C GLY A 132 4.29 -0.49 -0.12
N SER A 133 3.58 0.19 -1.01
CA SER A 133 4.09 1.34 -1.76
C SER A 133 3.64 2.66 -1.15
N TYR A 134 4.33 3.73 -1.49
CA TYR A 134 4.07 5.08 -0.99
C TYR A 134 3.86 6.07 -2.15
N VAL A 135 2.89 6.94 -2.01
CA VAL A 135 2.75 8.10 -2.88
C VAL A 135 2.63 9.35 -2.02
N GLY A 136 3.54 10.30 -2.22
CA GLY A 136 3.54 11.55 -1.47
C GLY A 136 3.48 12.77 -2.38
N THR A 137 2.61 13.75 -2.06
CA THR A 137 2.54 15.03 -2.77
C THR A 137 2.84 16.18 -1.82
N CYS A 138 3.59 17.18 -2.26
CA CYS A 138 3.99 18.36 -1.48
C CYS A 138 4.58 17.98 -0.10
N ALA A 139 3.82 18.12 1.00
CA ALA A 139 4.26 17.71 2.34
C ALA A 139 4.56 16.21 2.41
N GLY A 140 3.75 15.37 1.76
CA GLY A 140 3.96 13.93 1.70
C GLY A 140 5.28 13.57 1.00
N SER A 141 5.66 14.27 -0.07
CA SER A 141 6.96 14.06 -0.71
C SER A 141 8.14 14.47 0.19
N ALA A 142 7.96 15.52 0.98
CA ALA A 142 8.97 15.95 1.95
C ALA A 142 9.16 14.93 3.08
N LEU A 143 8.05 14.38 3.60
CA LEU A 143 8.07 13.39 4.67
C LEU A 143 8.84 12.11 4.30
N SER A 144 8.82 11.71 3.04
CA SER A 144 9.60 10.55 2.57
C SER A 144 11.12 10.78 2.67
N SER A 145 11.61 12.04 2.58
CA SER A 145 13.04 12.37 2.59
C SER A 145 13.67 12.28 3.98
N LYS A 146 15.00 12.23 4.06
CA LYS A 146 15.73 12.31 5.34
C LYS A 146 15.90 13.73 5.87
N GLY A 147 15.68 14.74 5.03
CA GLY A 147 15.90 16.11 5.44
C GLY A 147 15.67 17.13 4.33
N VAL A 148 15.94 18.39 4.64
CA VAL A 148 15.65 19.50 3.78
C VAL A 148 16.81 20.48 3.68
N ILE A 149 17.02 21.04 2.50
CA ILE A 149 17.92 22.18 2.27
C ILE A 149 17.15 23.48 2.48
N TRP A 150 17.67 24.29 3.38
CA TRP A 150 17.25 25.67 3.65
C TRP A 150 18.35 26.64 3.19
N ASP A 151 18.07 27.96 3.26
CA ASP A 151 19.05 29.01 2.91
C ASP A 151 20.36 28.90 3.68
N ASN A 152 20.28 28.45 4.92
CA ASN A 152 21.41 28.33 5.84
C ASN A 152 21.98 26.88 5.90
N GLY A 153 21.71 26.06 4.88
CA GLY A 153 22.29 24.74 4.73
C GLY A 153 21.34 23.58 4.97
N PHE A 154 21.90 22.39 5.04
CA PHE A 154 21.19 21.13 5.22
C PHE A 154 20.76 20.92 6.67
N ARG A 155 19.53 20.40 6.85
CA ARG A 155 19.00 19.95 8.14
C ARG A 155 18.37 18.58 8.00
N ILE A 156 18.80 17.64 8.84
CA ILE A 156 18.06 16.40 9.09
C ILE A 156 16.74 16.78 9.77
N GLN A 157 15.67 16.12 9.37
CA GLN A 157 14.36 16.28 9.99
C GLN A 157 13.99 14.96 10.66
N GLU A 158 14.10 14.92 11.98
CA GLU A 158 13.82 13.71 12.78
C GLU A 158 12.34 13.29 12.70
N GLU A 159 11.47 14.23 12.38
CA GLU A 159 10.05 13.99 12.19
C GLU A 159 9.72 13.34 10.83
N TYR A 160 10.66 13.32 9.89
CA TYR A 160 10.44 12.74 8.57
C TYR A 160 10.58 11.22 8.61
N PHE A 161 9.97 10.54 7.63
CA PHE A 161 9.97 9.08 7.57
C PHE A 161 11.31 8.52 7.10
N ALA A 162 12.08 9.33 6.37
CA ALA A 162 13.41 8.99 5.85
C ALA A 162 13.47 7.68 5.03
N ILE A 163 12.40 7.35 4.32
CA ILE A 163 12.33 6.14 3.49
C ILE A 163 13.21 6.32 2.24
N TRP A 164 13.06 7.48 1.56
CA TRP A 164 14.02 7.92 0.56
C TRP A 164 15.19 8.61 1.27
N PRO A 165 16.42 8.04 1.23
CA PRO A 165 17.55 8.57 2.00
C PRO A 165 18.19 9.82 1.37
N GLY A 166 17.55 10.44 0.41
CA GLY A 166 17.93 11.73 -0.17
C GLY A 166 17.34 12.92 0.57
N VAL A 167 17.66 14.10 0.10
CA VAL A 167 17.20 15.37 0.63
C VAL A 167 16.37 16.13 -0.38
N ILE A 168 15.42 16.93 0.12
CA ILE A 168 14.66 17.84 -0.71
C ILE A 168 15.14 19.27 -0.51
N ARG A 169 14.86 20.12 -1.50
CA ARG A 169 14.93 21.58 -1.33
C ARG A 169 13.55 22.18 -1.44
N ARG A 170 13.19 23.06 -0.52
CA ARG A 170 11.92 23.77 -0.56
C ARG A 170 11.92 24.82 -1.65
N SER A 171 10.79 24.93 -2.34
CA SER A 171 10.51 26.02 -3.29
C SER A 171 9.98 27.25 -2.54
N GLU A 172 10.33 28.43 -3.03
CA GLU A 172 9.77 29.71 -2.60
C GLU A 172 8.46 30.05 -3.32
N ALA A 173 8.19 29.35 -4.42
CA ALA A 173 7.01 29.60 -5.24
C ALA A 173 5.73 29.23 -4.47
N SER A 174 4.84 30.19 -4.33
CA SER A 174 3.59 30.04 -3.60
C SER A 174 2.38 30.32 -4.49
N ARG A 175 1.41 29.41 -4.48
CA ARG A 175 0.12 29.55 -5.16
C ARG A 175 0.24 29.86 -6.65
N ILE A 176 1.13 29.16 -7.32
CA ILE A 176 1.37 29.30 -8.76
C ILE A 176 0.94 28.03 -9.50
N TYR A 177 0.94 28.12 -10.83
CA TYR A 177 0.91 26.99 -11.73
C TYR A 177 2.24 26.91 -12.48
N THR A 178 2.76 25.71 -12.63
CA THR A 178 4.02 25.43 -13.34
C THR A 178 3.85 24.23 -14.24
N GLY A 179 4.52 24.24 -15.39
CA GLY A 179 4.63 23.08 -16.25
C GLY A 179 5.64 22.05 -15.74
N MET A 180 5.59 20.86 -16.30
CA MET A 180 6.55 19.79 -16.06
C MET A 180 6.96 19.13 -17.36
N ASN A 181 8.24 18.83 -17.51
CA ASN A 181 8.77 18.03 -18.59
C ASN A 181 8.86 16.57 -18.17
N ILE A 182 8.34 15.68 -19.00
CA ILE A 182 8.38 14.22 -18.78
C ILE A 182 9.54 13.64 -19.59
N PRO A 183 10.58 13.06 -18.97
CA PRO A 183 11.67 12.43 -19.72
C PRO A 183 11.16 11.30 -20.64
N LYS A 184 11.71 11.19 -21.85
CA LYS A 184 11.33 10.13 -22.83
C LYS A 184 11.41 8.71 -22.27
N LYS A 185 12.23 8.47 -21.25
CA LYS A 185 12.39 7.18 -20.57
C LYS A 185 11.58 7.07 -19.27
N SER A 186 10.76 8.07 -18.96
CA SER A 186 9.95 8.04 -17.73
C SER A 186 9.00 6.84 -17.76
N PRO A 187 8.99 6.01 -16.70
CA PRO A 187 8.06 4.90 -16.63
C PRO A 187 6.60 5.31 -16.52
N LEU A 188 6.30 6.60 -16.24
CA LEU A 188 4.93 7.14 -16.25
C LEU A 188 4.30 7.05 -17.64
N LEU A 189 5.10 7.10 -18.71
CA LEU A 189 4.64 6.97 -20.10
C LEU A 189 4.04 5.59 -20.42
N ARG A 190 4.21 4.59 -19.55
CA ARG A 190 3.52 3.28 -19.68
C ARG A 190 2.02 3.39 -19.39
N TYR A 191 1.59 4.42 -18.67
CA TYR A 191 0.23 4.57 -18.17
C TYR A 191 -0.52 5.70 -18.88
N TYR A 192 0.18 6.70 -19.36
CA TYR A 192 -0.38 7.83 -20.10
C TYR A 192 0.70 8.51 -20.94
N ASP A 193 0.34 9.00 -22.13
CA ASP A 193 1.28 9.57 -23.10
C ASP A 193 1.50 11.08 -22.98
N PHE A 194 0.75 11.76 -22.10
CA PHE A 194 0.84 13.21 -21.86
C PHE A 194 0.76 14.01 -23.16
N GLY A 195 -0.28 13.76 -23.97
CA GLY A 195 -0.49 14.45 -25.24
C GLY A 195 0.52 14.12 -26.34
N GLY A 196 1.53 13.30 -26.07
CA GLY A 196 2.60 12.92 -26.99
C GLY A 196 3.72 13.95 -27.10
N ASP A 197 3.60 15.11 -26.43
CA ASP A 197 4.64 16.16 -26.41
C ASP A 197 5.59 16.06 -25.23
N LEU A 198 5.33 15.12 -24.32
CA LEU A 198 6.12 14.87 -23.10
C LEU A 198 6.12 16.06 -22.12
N HIS A 199 5.06 16.82 -22.14
CA HIS A 199 4.88 18.00 -21.33
C HIS A 199 3.56 17.95 -20.57
N LEU A 200 3.52 18.53 -19.38
CA LEU A 200 2.33 18.81 -18.60
C LEU A 200 2.22 20.32 -18.44
N ASP A 201 1.22 20.93 -19.06
CA ASP A 201 1.11 22.38 -19.17
C ASP A 201 1.00 23.12 -17.85
N SER A 202 0.32 22.54 -16.89
CA SER A 202 -0.07 23.30 -15.71
C SER A 202 -0.35 22.41 -14.50
N LEU A 203 0.43 22.56 -13.45
CA LEU A 203 0.29 21.88 -12.18
C LEU A 203 0.31 22.89 -11.02
N TYR A 204 -0.61 22.76 -10.09
CA TYR A 204 -0.64 23.64 -8.92
C TYR A 204 0.56 23.39 -8.03
N HIS A 205 1.27 24.45 -7.67
CA HIS A 205 2.44 24.44 -6.81
C HIS A 205 2.29 25.50 -5.71
N ASN A 206 2.51 25.11 -4.46
CA ASN A 206 2.39 26.02 -3.34
C ASN A 206 3.41 25.66 -2.26
N LEU A 207 4.53 26.39 -2.22
CA LEU A 207 5.62 26.15 -1.28
C LEU A 207 6.08 24.68 -1.27
N GLY A 208 5.97 24.01 -2.40
CA GLY A 208 6.34 22.61 -2.59
C GLY A 208 7.87 22.41 -2.50
N ASN A 209 8.34 21.36 -3.12
CA ASN A 209 9.75 20.99 -3.04
C ASN A 209 10.19 20.26 -4.32
N HIS A 210 11.48 19.97 -4.38
CA HIS A 210 12.06 19.09 -5.40
C HIS A 210 13.15 18.22 -4.77
N ALA A 211 13.44 17.08 -5.37
CA ALA A 211 14.58 16.28 -4.95
C ALA A 211 15.88 17.02 -5.28
N TYR A 212 16.77 17.14 -4.29
CA TYR A 212 18.02 17.90 -4.43
C TYR A 212 19.16 17.00 -4.86
N ARG A 213 19.78 17.30 -6.01
CA ARG A 213 20.77 16.42 -6.65
C ARG A 213 22.18 16.57 -6.11
N ASP A 214 22.52 17.74 -5.59
CA ASP A 214 23.89 18.11 -5.27
C ASP A 214 24.37 17.59 -3.90
N LEU A 215 23.47 16.92 -3.17
CA LEU A 215 23.79 16.35 -1.87
C LEU A 215 23.14 14.96 -1.72
N ASP A 216 23.98 13.95 -1.48
CA ASP A 216 23.57 12.59 -1.12
C ASP A 216 22.47 12.01 -2.04
N TRP A 217 22.68 12.04 -3.37
CA TRP A 217 21.75 11.44 -4.31
C TRP A 217 21.72 9.91 -4.16
N PRO A 218 20.62 9.32 -3.68
CA PRO A 218 20.57 7.88 -3.44
C PRO A 218 20.62 7.08 -4.75
N ALA A 219 21.46 6.06 -4.79
CA ALA A 219 21.49 5.13 -5.91
C ALA A 219 20.13 4.47 -6.09
N GLY A 220 19.67 4.36 -7.35
CA GLY A 220 18.36 3.83 -7.66
C GLY A 220 17.22 4.85 -7.62
N THR A 221 17.49 6.11 -7.31
CA THR A 221 16.48 7.18 -7.48
C THR A 221 16.23 7.43 -8.97
N GLU A 222 14.95 7.35 -9.35
CA GLU A 222 14.47 7.59 -10.72
C GLU A 222 13.85 8.98 -10.82
N ILE A 223 14.25 9.77 -11.81
CA ILE A 223 13.61 11.06 -12.11
C ILE A 223 12.48 10.80 -13.11
N LEU A 224 11.25 11.07 -12.69
CA LEU A 224 10.04 10.81 -13.48
C LEU A 224 9.55 12.04 -14.21
N ALA A 225 9.77 13.24 -13.66
CA ALA A 225 9.51 14.52 -14.27
C ALA A 225 10.43 15.60 -13.69
N THR A 226 10.61 16.69 -14.42
CA THR A 226 11.31 17.90 -13.97
C THR A 226 10.41 19.12 -14.12
N TYR A 227 10.63 20.13 -13.30
CA TYR A 227 9.95 21.40 -13.47
C TYR A 227 10.32 22.03 -14.80
N GLU A 228 9.36 22.71 -15.42
CA GLU A 228 9.62 23.53 -16.60
C GLU A 228 10.61 24.67 -16.27
N THR A 229 11.20 25.27 -17.31
CA THR A 229 12.11 26.40 -17.17
C THR A 229 11.44 27.55 -16.45
N ASP A 230 12.15 28.17 -15.51
CA ASP A 230 11.64 29.25 -14.70
C ASP A 230 11.28 30.49 -15.57
N THR A 231 10.00 30.77 -15.64
CA THR A 231 9.48 32.04 -16.12
C THR A 231 9.28 33.04 -14.98
N LEU A 232 9.52 32.61 -13.75
CA LEU A 232 9.28 33.38 -12.52
C LEU A 232 10.56 34.02 -12.02
N ASN A 233 10.47 35.27 -11.52
CA ASN A 233 11.56 35.94 -10.82
C ASN A 233 11.68 35.38 -9.38
N LEU A 234 12.13 34.14 -9.26
CA LEU A 234 12.48 33.53 -8.00
C LEU A 234 13.97 33.64 -7.75
N GLU A 235 14.36 33.91 -6.51
CA GLU A 235 15.78 33.88 -6.10
C GLU A 235 16.36 32.48 -6.31
N ARG A 236 15.53 31.44 -6.02
CA ARG A 236 15.85 30.03 -6.26
C ARG A 236 15.02 29.46 -7.39
N LYS A 237 15.69 29.27 -8.48
CA LYS A 237 15.09 28.65 -9.67
C LYS A 237 14.84 27.17 -9.44
N ILE A 238 13.70 26.68 -9.92
CA ILE A 238 13.31 25.26 -9.87
C ILE A 238 13.33 24.59 -11.24
N GLY A 239 13.48 25.36 -12.32
CA GLY A 239 13.53 24.84 -13.70
C GLY A 239 14.59 23.76 -13.88
N GLY A 240 14.20 22.63 -14.46
CA GLY A 240 15.05 21.46 -14.64
C GLY A 240 15.25 20.59 -13.40
N GLU A 241 14.80 21.03 -12.20
CA GLU A 241 14.91 20.23 -11.00
C GLU A 241 13.88 19.09 -10.96
N PRO A 242 14.20 17.94 -10.33
CA PRO A 242 13.31 16.79 -10.23
C PRO A 242 12.01 17.16 -9.49
N SER A 243 10.92 17.28 -10.20
CA SER A 243 9.59 17.58 -9.67
C SER A 243 8.84 16.32 -9.22
N ILE A 244 9.10 15.19 -9.91
CA ILE A 244 8.59 13.88 -9.56
C ILE A 244 9.76 12.89 -9.59
N TRP A 245 9.88 12.10 -8.54
CA TRP A 245 10.92 11.07 -8.44
C TRP A 245 10.38 9.82 -7.77
N ALA A 246 11.03 8.70 -8.02
CA ALA A 246 10.71 7.44 -7.39
C ALA A 246 11.95 6.78 -6.80
N TYR A 247 11.71 5.93 -5.81
CA TYR A 247 12.74 5.16 -5.13
C TYR A 247 12.21 3.81 -4.67
N ARG A 248 13.09 2.86 -4.53
CA ARG A 248 12.80 1.54 -3.99
C ARG A 248 13.95 1.10 -3.10
N PRO A 249 13.74 0.99 -1.78
CA PRO A 249 14.81 0.67 -0.84
C PRO A 249 15.51 -0.66 -1.12
N THR A 250 14.73 -1.69 -1.45
CA THR A 250 15.25 -3.04 -1.77
C THR A 250 14.45 -3.67 -2.91
N ALA A 251 14.94 -4.76 -3.46
CA ALA A 251 14.22 -5.50 -4.51
C ALA A 251 12.83 -6.03 -4.05
N ASN A 252 12.65 -6.27 -2.75
CA ASN A 252 11.42 -6.81 -2.17
C ASN A 252 10.53 -5.76 -1.51
N SER A 253 11.03 -4.54 -1.33
CA SER A 253 10.24 -3.43 -0.78
C SER A 253 9.21 -2.92 -1.78
N GLY A 254 8.26 -2.12 -1.32
CA GLY A 254 7.41 -1.33 -2.19
C GLY A 254 8.17 -0.19 -2.87
N ARG A 255 7.49 0.53 -3.73
CA ARG A 255 8.02 1.71 -4.44
C ARG A 255 7.42 2.97 -3.85
N GLU A 256 8.27 3.96 -3.67
CA GLU A 256 7.87 5.31 -3.35
C GLU A 256 7.81 6.15 -4.63
N VAL A 257 6.76 6.96 -4.77
CA VAL A 257 6.60 7.95 -5.84
C VAL A 257 6.26 9.29 -5.22
N MET A 258 7.13 10.25 -5.34
CA MET A 258 7.04 11.56 -4.72
C MET A 258 6.84 12.64 -5.78
N CYS A 259 5.96 13.59 -5.50
CA CYS A 259 5.75 14.80 -6.31
C CYS A 259 5.83 16.04 -5.43
N GLY A 260 6.68 16.98 -5.77
CA GLY A 260 6.84 18.22 -5.02
C GLY A 260 5.69 19.21 -5.15
N SER A 261 4.74 18.96 -6.03
CA SER A 261 3.55 19.79 -6.31
C SER A 261 2.27 19.03 -6.01
N HIS A 262 1.13 19.50 -6.54
CA HIS A 262 -0.21 19.02 -6.23
C HIS A 262 -0.99 18.52 -7.46
N PRO A 263 -0.65 17.35 -8.02
CA PRO A 263 -1.42 16.77 -9.13
C PRO A 263 -2.85 16.41 -8.73
N GLU A 264 -3.09 16.16 -7.46
CA GLU A 264 -4.39 15.82 -6.88
C GLU A 264 -5.38 16.99 -6.80
N SER A 265 -4.92 18.23 -6.99
CA SER A 265 -5.74 19.44 -6.81
C SER A 265 -6.83 19.60 -7.87
N ILE A 266 -6.69 18.96 -9.03
CA ILE A 266 -7.61 19.08 -10.16
C ILE A 266 -8.05 17.69 -10.64
N PRO A 267 -9.38 17.42 -10.64
CA PRO A 267 -9.93 16.09 -10.88
C PRO A 267 -10.17 15.77 -12.38
N TYR A 268 -9.47 16.42 -13.29
CA TYR A 268 -9.65 16.21 -14.73
C TYR A 268 -8.38 16.54 -15.54
N GLY A 269 -8.36 16.13 -16.80
CA GLY A 269 -7.28 16.39 -17.75
C GLY A 269 -5.98 15.66 -17.37
N GLU A 270 -4.86 16.14 -17.87
CA GLU A 270 -3.56 15.48 -17.70
C GLU A 270 -3.11 15.33 -16.26
N ARG A 271 -3.55 16.21 -15.36
CA ARG A 271 -3.26 16.12 -13.93
C ARG A 271 -3.90 14.91 -13.27
N LEU A 272 -5.14 14.59 -13.65
CA LEU A 272 -5.80 13.34 -13.23
C LEU A 272 -5.03 12.13 -13.76
N HIS A 273 -4.61 12.17 -15.01
CA HIS A 273 -3.82 11.11 -15.64
C HIS A 273 -2.43 10.98 -15.00
N LEU A 274 -1.78 12.10 -14.66
CA LEU A 274 -0.51 12.09 -13.93
C LEU A 274 -0.66 11.42 -12.56
N MET A 275 -1.67 11.82 -11.79
CA MET A 275 -1.90 11.19 -10.48
C MET A 275 -2.23 9.70 -10.61
N SER A 276 -3.01 9.33 -11.64
CA SER A 276 -3.30 7.93 -11.96
C SER A 276 -2.05 7.16 -12.34
N ALA A 277 -1.16 7.75 -13.14
CA ALA A 277 0.11 7.13 -13.53
C ALA A 277 1.04 6.93 -12.33
N MET A 278 1.11 7.92 -11.41
CA MET A 278 1.89 7.81 -10.17
C MET A 278 1.37 6.68 -9.28
N LEU A 279 0.05 6.59 -9.06
CA LEU A 279 -0.56 5.51 -8.27
C LEU A 279 -0.30 4.14 -8.90
N ARG A 280 -0.51 3.99 -10.21
CA ARG A 280 -0.23 2.74 -10.93
C ARG A 280 1.24 2.36 -10.83
N TYR A 281 2.14 3.31 -11.04
CA TYR A 281 3.57 3.05 -10.97
C TYR A 281 4.01 2.63 -9.55
N ALA A 282 3.44 3.24 -8.52
CA ALA A 282 3.64 2.81 -7.14
C ALA A 282 3.11 1.37 -6.92
N MET A 283 1.87 1.08 -7.30
CA MET A 283 1.25 -0.24 -7.15
C MET A 283 1.98 -1.35 -7.91
N ASP A 284 2.47 -1.08 -9.12
CA ASP A 284 3.27 -2.04 -9.89
C ASP A 284 4.65 -2.30 -9.25
N GLY A 285 5.04 -1.46 -8.29
CA GLY A 285 6.20 -1.61 -7.45
C GLY A 285 5.95 -2.34 -6.13
N ASN A 286 4.73 -2.78 -5.82
CA ASN A 286 4.48 -3.56 -4.62
C ASN A 286 5.36 -4.81 -4.57
N GLY A 287 5.71 -5.22 -3.35
CA GLY A 287 6.40 -6.49 -3.11
C GLY A 287 5.52 -7.67 -3.49
N TYR A 288 6.13 -8.83 -3.63
CA TYR A 288 5.42 -10.06 -3.91
C TYR A 288 4.98 -10.75 -2.62
N PRO A 289 3.85 -11.46 -2.63
CA PRO A 289 3.45 -12.30 -1.50
C PRO A 289 4.55 -13.32 -1.19
N SER A 290 4.77 -13.59 0.09
CA SER A 290 5.77 -14.53 0.57
C SER A 290 5.13 -15.80 1.14
N VAL A 291 5.90 -16.89 1.13
CA VAL A 291 5.55 -18.13 1.82
C VAL A 291 5.90 -17.96 3.30
N LYS A 292 4.92 -18.16 4.20
CA LYS A 292 5.12 -18.12 5.65
C LYS A 292 6.05 -19.24 6.13
N ALA A 293 5.85 -20.43 5.58
CA ALA A 293 6.66 -21.62 5.89
C ALA A 293 6.45 -22.73 4.87
N GLU A 294 7.38 -23.68 4.83
CA GLU A 294 7.17 -25.00 4.28
C GLU A 294 6.50 -25.89 5.34
N LEU A 295 5.39 -26.54 4.99
CA LEU A 295 4.72 -27.49 5.86
C LEU A 295 5.37 -28.86 5.73
N ILE A 296 5.71 -29.44 6.88
CA ILE A 296 6.34 -30.76 6.96
C ILE A 296 5.26 -31.82 7.13
N ASN A 297 5.46 -32.96 6.46
CA ASN A 297 4.51 -34.06 6.51
C ASN A 297 4.23 -34.54 7.95
N ASN A 298 2.98 -34.58 8.32
CA ASN A 298 2.46 -35.04 9.63
C ASN A 298 2.84 -34.13 10.82
N GLU A 299 3.35 -32.91 10.58
CA GLU A 299 3.64 -31.93 11.63
C GLU A 299 2.54 -30.85 11.67
N GLU A 300 2.11 -30.51 12.87
CA GLU A 300 1.21 -29.39 13.12
C GLU A 300 1.98 -28.10 13.16
N ARG A 301 1.43 -27.06 12.51
CA ARG A 301 1.92 -25.69 12.64
C ARG A 301 0.86 -24.83 13.29
N VAL A 302 1.18 -24.36 14.50
CA VAL A 302 0.30 -23.49 15.30
C VAL A 302 0.56 -22.04 14.95
N MET A 303 -0.48 -21.33 14.52
CA MET A 303 -0.47 -19.94 14.13
C MET A 303 -1.25 -19.13 15.18
N ASP A 304 -0.62 -18.86 16.33
CA ASP A 304 -1.29 -18.27 17.51
C ASP A 304 -0.56 -17.08 18.12
N ARG A 305 0.58 -16.70 17.56
CA ARG A 305 1.40 -15.62 18.10
C ARG A 305 0.77 -14.25 17.84
N SER A 306 0.98 -13.32 18.77
CA SER A 306 0.64 -11.91 18.60
C SER A 306 1.73 -11.16 17.83
N THR A 307 1.42 -9.94 17.41
CA THR A 307 2.39 -9.01 16.84
C THR A 307 3.62 -8.81 17.75
N HIS A 308 3.41 -8.73 19.06
CA HIS A 308 4.47 -8.42 20.04
C HIS A 308 5.40 -9.60 20.33
N ASP A 309 5.05 -10.81 19.91
CA ASP A 309 5.90 -11.99 20.10
C ASP A 309 7.15 -12.01 19.20
N ASN A 310 7.23 -11.11 18.22
CA ASN A 310 8.31 -11.03 17.21
C ASN A 310 8.57 -12.36 16.48
N GLN A 311 7.50 -13.12 16.22
CA GLN A 311 7.52 -14.39 15.50
C GLN A 311 6.55 -14.32 14.29
N PRO A 312 6.85 -13.49 13.26
CA PRO A 312 5.92 -13.23 12.16
C PRO A 312 5.52 -14.48 11.38
N GLU A 313 6.37 -15.53 11.40
CA GLU A 313 6.09 -16.82 10.75
C GLU A 313 5.05 -17.68 11.49
N LEU A 314 4.73 -17.37 12.76
CA LEU A 314 3.74 -18.05 13.59
C LEU A 314 2.56 -17.16 13.99
N THR A 315 2.48 -15.95 13.46
CA THR A 315 1.47 -14.96 13.81
C THR A 315 0.07 -15.37 13.35
N LYS A 316 -0.95 -15.04 14.12
CA LYS A 316 -2.37 -15.15 13.76
C LYS A 316 -2.64 -14.49 12.40
N ILE A 317 -3.67 -14.93 11.71
CA ILE A 317 -4.09 -14.35 10.43
C ILE A 317 -5.06 -13.18 10.63
N GLY A 318 -4.72 -12.00 10.09
CA GLY A 318 -5.58 -10.82 10.13
C GLY A 318 -6.78 -10.92 9.19
N ASP A 319 -7.76 -10.05 9.36
CA ASP A 319 -8.94 -10.01 8.51
C ASP A 319 -8.57 -9.73 7.04
N ARG A 320 -9.21 -10.48 6.12
CA ARG A 320 -8.93 -10.45 4.67
C ARG A 320 -7.48 -10.77 4.28
N GLN A 321 -6.63 -11.21 5.22
CA GLN A 321 -5.25 -11.61 4.97
C GLN A 321 -5.19 -13.02 4.35
N TYR A 322 -4.15 -13.25 3.56
CA TYR A 322 -3.74 -14.58 3.10
C TYR A 322 -2.45 -15.02 3.78
N HIS A 323 -2.44 -16.21 4.39
CA HIS A 323 -1.21 -16.90 4.76
C HIS A 323 -0.93 -17.98 3.72
N HIS A 324 0.24 -17.92 3.08
CA HIS A 324 0.66 -18.88 2.07
C HIS A 324 1.71 -19.83 2.64
N PHE A 325 1.53 -21.12 2.41
CA PHE A 325 2.44 -22.19 2.81
C PHE A 325 2.87 -22.97 1.59
N LEU A 326 4.07 -23.57 1.65
CA LEU A 326 4.61 -24.46 0.63
C LEU A 326 4.55 -25.89 1.12
N VAL A 327 4.15 -26.83 0.25
CA VAL A 327 4.23 -28.28 0.45
C VAL A 327 4.97 -28.89 -0.73
N ARG A 328 6.02 -29.67 -0.49
CA ARG A 328 6.73 -30.41 -1.53
C ARG A 328 6.22 -31.83 -1.58
N VAL A 329 5.29 -32.08 -2.48
CA VAL A 329 4.67 -33.41 -2.65
C VAL A 329 5.61 -34.33 -3.42
N PRO A 330 6.03 -35.50 -2.83
CA PRO A 330 6.89 -36.47 -3.49
C PRO A 330 6.21 -37.18 -4.68
N LYS A 331 7.02 -37.83 -5.51
CA LYS A 331 6.49 -38.72 -6.56
C LYS A 331 5.78 -39.93 -5.94
N LYS A 332 4.70 -40.40 -6.57
CA LYS A 332 3.91 -41.59 -6.17
C LYS A 332 3.13 -41.40 -4.85
N THR A 333 2.94 -40.17 -4.36
CA THR A 333 2.03 -39.87 -3.25
C THR A 333 0.61 -40.32 -3.61
N LYS A 334 -0.01 -41.07 -2.71
CA LYS A 334 -1.36 -41.63 -2.94
C LYS A 334 -2.46 -40.61 -2.63
N SER A 335 -2.24 -39.82 -1.59
CA SER A 335 -3.18 -38.79 -1.13
C SER A 335 -2.42 -37.63 -0.50
N LEU A 336 -2.99 -36.43 -0.55
CA LEU A 336 -2.57 -35.26 0.22
C LEU A 336 -3.78 -34.74 0.98
N SER A 337 -3.74 -34.84 2.29
CA SER A 337 -4.72 -34.25 3.20
C SER A 337 -4.17 -32.95 3.77
N ILE A 338 -4.99 -31.90 3.75
CA ILE A 338 -4.67 -30.59 4.30
C ILE A 338 -5.75 -30.26 5.30
N THR A 339 -5.38 -30.15 6.56
CA THR A 339 -6.32 -29.96 7.67
C THR A 339 -6.07 -28.59 8.33
N LEU A 340 -7.15 -27.88 8.59
CA LEU A 340 -7.17 -26.63 9.35
C LEU A 340 -8.08 -26.85 10.57
N THR A 341 -7.56 -26.53 11.79
CA THR A 341 -8.31 -26.69 13.03
C THR A 341 -8.16 -25.48 13.94
N THR A 342 -9.02 -25.38 14.93
CA THR A 342 -8.95 -24.36 15.98
C THR A 342 -7.81 -24.68 16.95
N VAL A 343 -7.18 -23.63 17.46
CA VAL A 343 -6.24 -23.78 18.58
C VAL A 343 -7.04 -24.07 19.85
N PRO A 344 -6.69 -25.13 20.62
CA PRO A 344 -7.34 -25.42 21.89
C PRO A 344 -7.17 -24.27 22.90
N ASP A 345 -8.10 -24.20 23.85
CA ASP A 345 -8.04 -23.32 25.02
C ASP A 345 -7.94 -21.80 24.73
N GLN A 346 -8.26 -21.37 23.51
CA GLN A 346 -8.37 -19.96 23.21
C GLN A 346 -9.61 -19.36 23.87
N PRO A 347 -9.51 -18.16 24.48
CA PRO A 347 -10.67 -17.44 24.98
C PRO A 347 -11.68 -17.23 23.84
N LYS A 348 -12.88 -17.75 24.02
CA LYS A 348 -13.97 -17.56 23.05
C LYS A 348 -15.02 -16.64 23.67
N ASP A 349 -15.30 -15.55 23.01
CA ASP A 349 -16.52 -14.83 23.29
C ASP A 349 -17.69 -15.64 22.71
N SER A 350 -18.47 -16.26 23.62
CA SER A 350 -19.61 -17.10 23.22
C SER A 350 -20.73 -16.34 22.53
N THR A 351 -20.70 -15.01 22.53
CA THR A 351 -21.65 -14.16 21.84
C THR A 351 -21.29 -13.92 20.37
N LEU A 352 -20.04 -14.17 19.98
CA LEU A 352 -19.54 -13.98 18.61
C LEU A 352 -19.54 -15.31 17.85
N LYS A 353 -19.97 -15.25 16.59
CA LYS A 353 -19.81 -16.39 15.66
C LYS A 353 -18.33 -16.68 15.45
N GLU A 354 -17.96 -17.97 15.37
CA GLU A 354 -16.59 -18.37 15.01
C GLU A 354 -16.16 -17.72 13.69
N PRO A 355 -14.92 -17.18 13.59
CA PRO A 355 -14.43 -16.59 12.33
C PRO A 355 -14.38 -17.61 11.21
N ASP A 356 -14.63 -17.15 9.98
CA ASP A 356 -14.58 -17.99 8.78
C ASP A 356 -13.18 -17.92 8.17
N LEU A 357 -12.44 -19.03 8.23
CA LEU A 357 -11.19 -19.21 7.51
C LEU A 357 -11.40 -20.09 6.30
N PHE A 358 -11.08 -19.62 5.10
CA PHE A 358 -11.15 -20.40 3.88
C PHE A 358 -9.81 -21.06 3.56
N LEU A 359 -9.86 -22.26 3.00
CA LEU A 359 -8.68 -23.04 2.67
C LEU A 359 -8.61 -23.27 1.15
N PHE A 360 -7.43 -23.03 0.58
CA PHE A 360 -7.16 -23.17 -0.84
C PHE A 360 -5.88 -23.98 -1.06
N ALA A 361 -5.83 -24.76 -2.15
CA ALA A 361 -4.64 -25.44 -2.60
C ALA A 361 -4.46 -25.30 -4.11
N ARG A 362 -3.23 -25.04 -4.56
CA ARG A 362 -2.87 -24.91 -5.98
C ARG A 362 -1.46 -25.40 -6.24
N ARG A 363 -1.29 -26.12 -7.33
CA ARG A 363 0.03 -26.60 -7.74
C ARG A 363 0.80 -25.51 -8.51
N GLY A 364 2.05 -25.24 -8.10
CA GLY A 364 3.00 -24.41 -8.82
C GLY A 364 2.81 -22.89 -8.71
N LYS A 365 1.71 -22.41 -8.11
CA LYS A 365 1.42 -20.98 -7.94
C LYS A 365 0.66 -20.76 -6.63
N PHE A 366 0.71 -19.56 -6.09
CA PHE A 366 -0.13 -19.16 -4.96
C PHE A 366 -1.61 -19.42 -5.25
N ALA A 367 -2.34 -19.89 -4.24
CA ALA A 367 -3.76 -20.14 -4.31
C ALA A 367 -4.54 -18.93 -3.75
N TYR A 368 -5.60 -18.53 -4.45
CA TYR A 368 -6.49 -17.45 -4.05
C TYR A 368 -7.94 -17.84 -4.29
N LYS A 369 -8.87 -17.11 -3.69
CA LYS A 369 -10.30 -17.22 -4.00
C LYS A 369 -10.51 -16.99 -5.51
N GLY A 370 -11.12 -17.98 -6.19
CA GLY A 370 -11.29 -17.95 -7.65
C GLY A 370 -10.06 -18.36 -8.46
N GLU A 371 -8.91 -18.61 -7.85
CA GLU A 371 -7.69 -19.07 -8.50
C GLU A 371 -7.01 -20.17 -7.68
N SER A 372 -7.66 -21.30 -7.56
CA SER A 372 -7.19 -22.49 -6.86
C SER A 372 -7.58 -23.75 -7.59
N ASP A 373 -6.80 -24.83 -7.41
CA ASP A 373 -7.15 -26.15 -7.94
C ASP A 373 -8.16 -26.85 -7.01
N PHE A 374 -8.07 -26.60 -5.71
CA PHE A 374 -8.94 -27.11 -4.67
C PHE A 374 -9.26 -26.02 -3.66
N GLN A 375 -10.47 -26.05 -3.10
CA GLN A 375 -10.90 -25.08 -2.10
C GLN A 375 -11.93 -25.68 -1.13
N ASN A 376 -11.93 -25.14 0.12
CA ASN A 376 -12.96 -25.38 1.10
C ASN A 376 -13.42 -24.03 1.69
N LEU A 377 -14.66 -23.64 1.38
CA LEU A 377 -15.28 -22.35 1.72
C LEU A 377 -16.39 -22.48 2.75
N LYS A 378 -16.45 -23.58 3.50
CA LYS A 378 -17.43 -23.75 4.58
C LYS A 378 -17.21 -22.69 5.66
N ASP A 379 -18.23 -22.38 6.43
CA ASP A 379 -18.13 -21.50 7.59
C ASP A 379 -17.22 -22.08 8.70
N GLY A 380 -16.74 -21.23 9.58
CA GLY A 380 -15.88 -21.57 10.71
C GLY A 380 -14.42 -21.83 10.35
N ILE A 381 -13.61 -22.32 11.29
CA ILE A 381 -12.18 -22.59 11.12
C ILE A 381 -11.92 -24.01 10.60
N GLY A 382 -12.61 -25.02 11.12
CA GLY A 382 -12.36 -26.42 10.81
C GLY A 382 -12.55 -26.77 9.34
N LYS A 383 -11.49 -27.15 8.62
CA LYS A 383 -11.47 -27.46 7.18
C LYS A 383 -10.62 -28.67 6.86
N VAL A 384 -11.02 -29.40 5.82
CA VAL A 384 -10.18 -30.46 5.22
C VAL A 384 -10.27 -30.32 3.68
N ILE A 385 -9.13 -30.44 3.02
CA ILE A 385 -9.02 -30.68 1.58
C ILE A 385 -8.31 -32.02 1.38
N GLU A 386 -8.98 -32.95 0.69
CA GLU A 386 -8.43 -34.26 0.30
C GLU A 386 -8.13 -34.27 -1.20
N ILE A 387 -6.89 -34.57 -1.56
CA ILE A 387 -6.44 -34.66 -2.96
C ILE A 387 -5.97 -36.08 -3.24
N SER A 388 -6.73 -36.80 -4.02
CA SER A 388 -6.37 -38.17 -4.46
C SER A 388 -5.30 -38.09 -5.55
N LYS A 389 -4.23 -38.88 -5.41
CA LYS A 389 -3.11 -38.98 -6.36
C LYS A 389 -2.58 -37.60 -6.80
N PRO A 390 -2.14 -36.75 -5.84
CA PRO A 390 -1.63 -35.42 -6.14
C PRO A 390 -0.42 -35.52 -7.08
N LYS A 391 -0.34 -34.60 -8.06
CA LYS A 391 0.85 -34.52 -8.91
C LYS A 391 2.04 -34.06 -8.07
N ALA A 392 3.19 -34.72 -8.21
CA ALA A 392 4.42 -34.35 -7.52
C ALA A 392 4.86 -32.90 -7.82
N GLY A 393 5.56 -32.29 -6.89
CA GLY A 393 6.10 -30.93 -7.00
C GLY A 393 5.56 -29.98 -5.94
N ASN A 394 5.77 -28.69 -6.16
CA ASN A 394 5.39 -27.64 -5.23
C ASN A 394 3.88 -27.37 -5.26
N TRP A 395 3.26 -27.49 -4.11
CA TRP A 395 1.89 -27.09 -3.87
C TRP A 395 1.88 -25.89 -2.91
N TYR A 396 1.07 -24.89 -3.23
CA TYR A 396 0.85 -23.73 -2.38
C TYR A 396 -0.50 -23.87 -1.70
N ILE A 397 -0.46 -23.85 -0.39
CA ILE A 397 -1.64 -23.92 0.46
C ILE A 397 -1.86 -22.51 1.01
N SER A 398 -3.08 -22.01 0.88
CA SER A 398 -3.41 -20.66 1.35
C SER A 398 -4.59 -20.70 2.30
N VAL A 399 -4.41 -20.09 3.45
CA VAL A 399 -5.49 -19.79 4.39
C VAL A 399 -5.88 -18.34 4.19
N PHE A 400 -7.18 -18.06 4.14
CA PHE A 400 -7.73 -16.72 3.99
C PHE A 400 -8.75 -16.45 5.09
N CYS A 401 -8.58 -15.37 5.84
CA CYS A 401 -9.58 -14.93 6.79
C CYS A 401 -10.70 -14.19 6.06
N ASN A 402 -11.86 -14.85 5.92
CA ASN A 402 -13.03 -14.29 5.24
C ASN A 402 -13.88 -13.40 6.15
N THR A 403 -13.78 -13.59 7.48
CA THR A 403 -14.41 -12.67 8.44
C THR A 403 -13.63 -11.36 8.43
N THR A 404 -14.34 -10.25 8.37
CA THR A 404 -13.78 -8.90 8.30
C THR A 404 -14.58 -7.97 9.18
N VAL A 405 -14.01 -6.84 9.52
CA VAL A 405 -14.69 -5.74 10.17
C VAL A 405 -15.69 -5.07 9.23
N ASP A 406 -16.65 -4.36 9.78
CA ASP A 406 -17.45 -3.39 9.05
C ASP A 406 -16.73 -2.05 9.02
N THR A 407 -17.06 -1.20 8.04
CA THR A 407 -16.50 0.14 7.91
C THR A 407 -17.63 1.18 7.93
N GLU A 408 -17.41 2.24 8.67
CA GLU A 408 -18.32 3.38 8.76
C GLU A 408 -17.55 4.66 8.39
N GLU A 409 -18.06 5.41 7.41
CA GLU A 409 -17.51 6.71 7.05
C GLU A 409 -17.99 7.77 8.04
N THR A 410 -17.07 8.40 8.71
CA THR A 410 -17.33 9.48 9.66
C THR A 410 -16.80 10.81 9.12
N THR A 411 -17.10 11.90 9.83
CA THR A 411 -16.51 13.24 9.53
C THR A 411 -14.98 13.24 9.61
N TYR A 412 -14.41 12.28 10.33
CA TYR A 412 -12.95 12.17 10.58
C TYR A 412 -12.27 11.06 9.77
N GLY A 413 -13.00 10.37 8.90
CA GLY A 413 -12.47 9.27 8.07
C GLY A 413 -13.17 7.94 8.36
N THR A 414 -12.60 6.88 7.83
CA THR A 414 -13.14 5.52 7.96
C THR A 414 -12.90 4.99 9.37
N ARG A 415 -13.97 4.53 10.02
CA ARG A 415 -13.93 3.85 11.33
C ARG A 415 -14.24 2.37 11.14
N TYR A 416 -13.52 1.51 11.85
CA TYR A 416 -13.85 0.09 11.93
C TYR A 416 -14.87 -0.18 13.04
N THR A 417 -15.82 -1.07 12.73
CA THR A 417 -16.90 -1.50 13.62
C THR A 417 -17.15 -3.00 13.46
N GLY A 418 -18.12 -3.54 14.19
CA GLY A 418 -18.50 -4.96 14.08
C GLY A 418 -17.46 -5.90 14.67
N ARG A 419 -16.90 -6.75 13.84
CA ARG A 419 -15.97 -7.84 14.22
C ARG A 419 -14.54 -7.34 14.46
N LEU A 420 -14.35 -6.42 15.43
CA LEU A 420 -13.02 -5.90 15.78
C LEU A 420 -12.06 -6.98 16.30
N ASP A 421 -12.60 -8.09 16.82
CA ASP A 421 -11.84 -9.25 17.31
C ASP A 421 -10.90 -9.86 16.26
N VAL A 422 -11.22 -9.73 14.96
CA VAL A 422 -10.38 -10.30 13.88
C VAL A 422 -9.20 -9.41 13.48
N LEU A 423 -9.14 -8.16 13.93
CA LEU A 423 -8.04 -7.24 13.60
C LEU A 423 -6.71 -7.70 14.20
N ASN A 424 -6.72 -8.21 15.45
CA ASN A 424 -5.55 -8.79 16.11
C ASN A 424 -5.26 -10.23 15.66
N GLY A 425 -6.00 -10.69 14.66
CA GLY A 425 -5.80 -11.96 14.00
C GLY A 425 -6.52 -13.13 14.64
N VAL A 426 -6.85 -14.10 13.80
CA VAL A 426 -7.52 -15.36 14.12
C VAL A 426 -6.48 -16.45 14.26
N PRO A 427 -6.39 -17.13 15.44
CA PRO A 427 -5.48 -18.25 15.62
C PRO A 427 -6.02 -19.51 14.94
N TYR A 428 -5.12 -20.34 14.41
CA TYR A 428 -5.46 -21.63 13.79
C TYR A 428 -4.27 -22.60 13.80
N ILE A 429 -4.54 -23.88 13.59
CA ILE A 429 -3.53 -24.93 13.36
C ILE A 429 -3.68 -25.41 11.93
N ILE A 430 -2.56 -25.57 11.21
CA ILE A 430 -2.52 -26.18 9.88
C ILE A 430 -1.62 -27.43 9.90
N LYS A 431 -2.07 -28.51 9.25
CA LYS A 431 -1.34 -29.75 9.11
C LYS A 431 -1.49 -30.31 7.69
N VAL A 432 -0.46 -30.98 7.22
CA VAL A 432 -0.51 -31.75 5.96
C VAL A 432 -0.07 -33.17 6.19
N GLU A 433 -0.72 -34.12 5.50
CA GLU A 433 -0.40 -35.56 5.54
C GLU A 433 -0.37 -36.09 4.10
N TYR A 434 0.75 -36.74 3.73
CA TYR A 434 0.91 -37.30 2.38
C TYR A 434 1.83 -38.52 2.31
#